data_e3b2d5ce232db57bc9579d019c2fef1c
#
_entry.id   e3b2d5ce232db57bc9579d019c2fef1c
#
_cell.length_a   1.000
_cell.length_b   1.000
_cell.length_c   1.000
_cell.angle_alpha   90.00
_cell.angle_beta   90.00
_cell.angle_gamma   90.00
#
_symmetry.space_group_name_H-M   'P 1'
#
loop_
_entity.id
_entity.type
_entity.pdbx_description
1 polymer ?
#
loop_
_entity_poly.entity_id
_entity_poly.type
_entity_poly.pdbx_seq_one_letter_code
_entity_poly.pdbx_strand_id
1 'polypeptide(L)'
;MSLIYGIEKDSLLAKVSKAYMAILGDGKGGIFCEDRLELPNNWNNKTQQSIRLNSFDCLLANPPFGKDIKIKGKEKLAQYKLAKKWKKEGNVFVETNKANTEMPPQILFIERCLELLTDGGRMGIIIPETYFHAPRAQYVMDFMAKHNIFCLLDLPHNTFRPHNNAKCIAIFLEKNRPQQKHILMCVAEEMGHDHQGKEIFRWDFDSNKSTNVLWDDIETVNDEISQLKRKIAEC
;
A
#
# COMPACT_ATOMS: atom_id res chain seq x y z
N MET A 1 -7.72 1.26 24.70
CA MET A 1 -7.96 2.04 23.47
C MET A 1 -7.33 1.25 22.35
N SER A 2 -8.04 0.96 21.25
CA SER A 2 -7.39 0.29 20.11
C SER A 2 -6.36 1.25 19.52
N LEU A 3 -5.17 0.74 19.21
CA LEU A 3 -4.12 1.46 18.49
C LEU A 3 -4.15 1.16 16.98
N ILE A 4 -4.92 0.14 16.57
CA ILE A 4 -5.06 -0.30 15.19
C ILE A 4 -6.43 0.09 14.66
N TYR A 5 -6.42 0.74 13.51
CA TYR A 5 -7.62 1.21 12.82
C TYR A 5 -7.65 0.68 11.39
N GLY A 6 -8.84 0.39 10.89
CA GLY A 6 -9.05 -0.06 9.52
C GLY A 6 -10.35 0.47 8.93
N ILE A 7 -10.32 0.73 7.63
CA ILE A 7 -11.50 1.09 6.85
C ILE A 7 -11.69 0.03 5.76
N GLU A 8 -12.85 -0.59 5.75
CA GLU A 8 -13.25 -1.56 4.74
C GLU A 8 -14.61 -1.18 4.16
N LYS A 9 -14.70 -1.17 2.84
CA LYS A 9 -15.93 -0.78 2.14
C LYS A 9 -16.98 -1.89 2.12
N ASP A 10 -16.53 -3.13 1.97
CA ASP A 10 -17.42 -4.29 1.99
C ASP A 10 -17.88 -4.58 3.41
N SER A 11 -19.20 -4.64 3.60
CA SER A 11 -19.80 -4.80 4.93
C SER A 11 -19.55 -6.20 5.53
N LEU A 12 -19.42 -7.24 4.70
CA LEU A 12 -19.10 -8.58 5.15
C LEU A 12 -17.64 -8.67 5.58
N LEU A 13 -16.72 -8.17 4.74
CA LEU A 13 -15.30 -8.14 5.05
C LEU A 13 -15.01 -7.27 6.28
N ALA A 14 -15.70 -6.15 6.45
CA ALA A 14 -15.61 -5.33 7.66
C ALA A 14 -16.03 -6.11 8.93
N LYS A 15 -17.08 -6.93 8.86
CA LYS A 15 -17.50 -7.79 9.97
C LYS A 15 -16.49 -8.89 10.26
N VAL A 16 -15.97 -9.55 9.21
CA VAL A 16 -14.92 -10.58 9.35
C VAL A 16 -13.66 -9.97 9.99
N SER A 17 -13.20 -8.82 9.51
CA SER A 17 -12.05 -8.12 10.08
C SER A 17 -12.27 -7.75 11.55
N LYS A 18 -13.47 -7.29 11.93
CA LYS A 18 -13.80 -7.02 13.35
C LYS A 18 -13.73 -8.28 14.21
N ALA A 19 -14.26 -9.40 13.71
CA ALA A 19 -14.23 -10.66 14.43
C ALA A 19 -12.78 -11.15 14.61
N TYR A 20 -11.98 -11.05 13.56
CA TYR A 20 -10.56 -11.43 13.60
C TYR A 20 -9.76 -10.59 14.59
N MET A 21 -9.92 -9.26 14.55
CA MET A 21 -9.26 -8.36 15.51
C MET A 21 -9.70 -8.62 16.95
N ALA A 22 -10.96 -8.98 17.18
CA ALA A 22 -11.44 -9.34 18.51
C ALA A 22 -10.80 -10.64 19.02
N ILE A 23 -10.59 -11.64 18.16
CA ILE A 23 -9.89 -12.91 18.49
C ILE A 23 -8.42 -12.63 18.82
N LEU A 24 -7.77 -11.73 18.10
CA LEU A 24 -6.38 -11.33 18.37
C LEU A 24 -6.22 -10.43 19.61
N GLY A 25 -7.31 -10.05 20.27
CA GLY A 25 -7.26 -9.24 21.49
C GLY A 25 -7.04 -7.73 21.27
N ASP A 26 -6.99 -7.24 20.02
CA ASP A 26 -6.82 -5.80 19.73
C ASP A 26 -8.09 -4.99 20.06
N GLY A 27 -9.18 -5.65 20.45
CA GLY A 27 -10.36 -4.96 20.94
C GLY A 27 -11.44 -4.64 19.92
N LYS A 28 -12.34 -3.77 20.32
CA LYS A 28 -13.75 -3.84 19.93
C LYS A 28 -14.19 -2.82 18.90
N GLY A 29 -13.33 -2.01 18.30
CA GLY A 29 -13.88 -0.88 17.59
C GLY A 29 -13.04 -0.18 16.53
N GLY A 30 -11.86 -0.67 16.22
CA GLY A 30 -10.95 -0.03 15.27
C GLY A 30 -11.31 -0.19 13.80
N ILE A 31 -12.21 -1.12 13.43
CA ILE A 31 -12.58 -1.36 12.03
C ILE A 31 -13.89 -0.65 11.69
N PHE A 32 -13.88 0.14 10.63
CA PHE A 32 -15.02 0.93 10.14
C PHE A 32 -15.45 0.46 8.75
N CYS A 33 -16.77 0.41 8.53
CA CYS A 33 -17.35 0.07 7.22
C CYS A 33 -17.65 1.36 6.46
N GLU A 34 -16.70 1.80 5.63
CA GLU A 34 -16.77 3.06 4.87
C GLU A 34 -16.07 2.95 3.52
N ASP A 35 -16.44 3.80 2.58
CA ASP A 35 -15.62 4.02 1.39
C ASP A 35 -14.45 4.95 1.75
N ARG A 36 -13.25 4.39 1.83
CA ARG A 36 -12.03 5.13 2.21
C ARG A 36 -11.62 6.21 1.21
N LEU A 37 -12.14 6.15 -0.02
CA LEU A 37 -11.90 7.18 -1.05
C LEU A 37 -12.99 8.26 -1.06
N GLU A 38 -14.01 8.16 -0.22
CA GLU A 38 -15.01 9.21 -0.06
C GLU A 38 -14.43 10.41 0.70
N LEU A 39 -15.09 11.57 0.60
CA LEU A 39 -14.72 12.71 1.45
C LEU A 39 -14.87 12.31 2.92
N PRO A 40 -13.88 12.61 3.79
CA PRO A 40 -13.94 12.26 5.21
C PRO A 40 -15.20 12.79 5.91
N ASN A 41 -15.72 13.95 5.48
CA ASN A 41 -16.94 14.53 6.03
C ASN A 41 -18.22 13.73 5.69
N ASN A 42 -18.14 12.83 4.71
CA ASN A 42 -19.26 11.96 4.34
C ASN A 42 -19.24 10.63 5.12
N TRP A 43 -18.18 10.34 5.87
CA TRP A 43 -18.14 9.18 6.76
C TRP A 43 -19.10 9.37 7.93
N ASN A 44 -19.52 8.29 8.56
CA ASN A 44 -20.33 8.39 9.77
C ASN A 44 -19.57 9.06 10.92
N ASN A 45 -20.29 9.63 11.88
CA ASN A 45 -19.72 10.39 12.99
C ASN A 45 -18.67 9.60 13.79
N LYS A 46 -18.90 8.30 14.01
CA LYS A 46 -17.97 7.45 14.74
C LYS A 46 -16.65 7.29 14.01
N THR A 47 -16.70 7.11 12.69
CA THR A 47 -15.51 7.04 11.85
C THR A 47 -14.74 8.36 11.86
N GLN A 48 -15.43 9.49 11.69
CA GLN A 48 -14.83 10.83 11.72
C GLN A 48 -14.14 11.16 13.05
N GLN A 49 -14.69 10.70 14.17
CA GLN A 49 -14.08 10.89 15.50
C GLN A 49 -12.80 10.06 15.68
N SER A 50 -12.75 8.88 15.08
CA SER A 50 -11.66 7.91 15.25
C SER A 50 -10.57 8.01 14.19
N ILE A 51 -10.93 8.35 12.95
CA ILE A 51 -10.02 8.42 11.80
C ILE A 51 -10.00 9.86 11.29
N ARG A 52 -8.87 10.50 11.48
CA ARG A 52 -8.65 11.90 11.06
C ARG A 52 -7.49 11.98 10.10
N LEU A 53 -7.53 12.97 9.22
CA LEU A 53 -6.38 13.28 8.39
C LEU A 53 -5.19 13.71 9.26
N ASN A 54 -4.00 13.41 8.80
CA ASN A 54 -2.74 13.79 9.46
C ASN A 54 -2.63 13.32 10.93
N SER A 55 -3.05 12.07 11.23
CA SER A 55 -3.13 11.56 12.59
C SER A 55 -2.54 10.17 12.82
N PHE A 56 -2.06 9.50 11.77
CA PHE A 56 -1.49 8.16 11.88
C PHE A 56 0.02 8.17 11.70
N ASP A 57 0.73 7.41 12.53
CA ASP A 57 2.19 7.28 12.45
C ASP A 57 2.61 6.18 11.46
N CYS A 58 1.75 5.19 11.26
CA CYS A 58 2.01 4.08 10.35
C CYS A 58 0.74 3.68 9.59
N LEU A 59 0.88 3.40 8.32
CA LEU A 59 -0.22 2.99 7.45
C LEU A 59 0.24 1.88 6.50
N LEU A 60 -0.57 0.83 6.40
CA LEU A 60 -0.41 -0.23 5.41
C LEU A 60 -1.63 -0.26 4.49
N ALA A 61 -1.40 -0.36 3.19
CA ALA A 61 -2.47 -0.41 2.20
C ALA A 61 -2.16 -1.42 1.09
N ASN A 62 -3.18 -2.22 0.79
CA ASN A 62 -3.23 -3.02 -0.43
C ASN A 62 -4.49 -2.60 -1.22
N PRO A 63 -4.40 -1.55 -2.04
CA PRO A 63 -5.54 -1.05 -2.80
C PRO A 63 -6.04 -2.08 -3.81
N PRO A 64 -7.34 -2.09 -4.12
CA PRO A 64 -7.84 -2.93 -5.20
C PRO A 64 -7.24 -2.46 -6.53
N PHE A 65 -6.74 -3.41 -7.32
CA PHE A 65 -6.21 -3.15 -8.66
C PHE A 65 -6.83 -4.08 -9.69
N GLY A 66 -7.06 -3.53 -10.87
CA GLY A 66 -7.69 -4.20 -11.99
C GLY A 66 -8.01 -3.17 -13.08
N LYS A 67 -7.99 -3.58 -14.33
CA LYS A 67 -8.20 -2.67 -15.47
C LYS A 67 -9.60 -2.08 -15.49
N ASP A 68 -10.58 -2.80 -14.96
CA ASP A 68 -12.00 -2.45 -15.03
C ASP A 68 -12.49 -1.67 -13.81
N ILE A 69 -11.66 -1.60 -12.74
CA ILE A 69 -12.03 -0.87 -11.53
C ILE A 69 -11.70 0.60 -11.72
N LYS A 70 -12.74 1.44 -11.79
CA LYS A 70 -12.62 2.90 -11.95
C LYS A 70 -13.45 3.63 -10.91
N ILE A 71 -12.84 4.59 -10.27
CA ILE A 71 -13.52 5.53 -9.39
C ILE A 71 -14.03 6.69 -10.23
N LYS A 72 -15.30 7.01 -10.08
CA LYS A 72 -16.03 8.10 -10.77
C LYS A 72 -16.67 9.03 -9.75
N GLY A 73 -17.08 10.19 -10.21
CA GLY A 73 -17.75 11.21 -9.41
C GLY A 73 -16.92 12.48 -9.28
N LYS A 74 -17.47 13.60 -9.76
CA LYS A 74 -16.77 14.88 -9.82
C LYS A 74 -16.30 15.35 -8.43
N GLU A 75 -17.17 15.31 -7.46
CA GLU A 75 -16.86 15.75 -6.08
C GLU A 75 -15.81 14.83 -5.43
N LYS A 76 -15.98 13.52 -5.58
CA LYS A 76 -15.03 12.53 -5.07
C LYS A 76 -13.63 12.71 -5.66
N LEU A 77 -13.53 12.94 -6.97
CA LEU A 77 -12.25 13.13 -7.65
C LEU A 77 -11.63 14.50 -7.39
N ALA A 78 -12.44 15.53 -7.16
CA ALA A 78 -11.97 16.88 -6.94
C ALA A 78 -11.09 17.06 -5.69
N GLN A 79 -11.23 16.17 -4.71
CA GLN A 79 -10.42 16.20 -3.50
C GLN A 79 -8.96 15.74 -3.71
N TYR A 80 -8.67 15.05 -4.83
CA TYR A 80 -7.36 14.46 -5.10
C TYR A 80 -6.60 15.23 -6.19
N LYS A 81 -5.36 15.59 -5.90
CA LYS A 81 -4.41 16.19 -6.87
C LYS A 81 -4.07 15.17 -7.97
N LEU A 82 -3.84 13.91 -7.58
CA LEU A 82 -3.55 12.83 -8.53
C LEU A 82 -4.72 12.51 -9.47
N ALA A 83 -5.95 12.93 -9.14
CA ALA A 83 -7.10 12.82 -10.04
C ALA A 83 -7.16 13.93 -11.11
N LYS A 84 -6.33 14.97 -11.02
CA LYS A 84 -6.24 15.99 -12.05
C LYS A 84 -5.47 15.48 -13.26
N LYS A 85 -5.62 16.16 -14.39
CA LYS A 85 -4.80 15.92 -15.57
C LYS A 85 -3.43 16.53 -15.34
N TRP A 86 -2.39 15.77 -15.62
CA TRP A 86 -1.00 16.21 -15.56
C TRP A 86 -0.47 16.38 -16.97
N LYS A 87 0.27 17.45 -17.21
CA LYS A 87 0.89 17.75 -18.49
C LYS A 87 2.40 17.72 -18.32
N LYS A 88 3.08 17.11 -19.28
CA LYS A 88 4.54 17.14 -19.31
C LYS A 88 5.02 18.48 -19.85
N GLU A 89 5.85 19.18 -19.09
CA GLU A 89 6.54 20.42 -19.45
C GLU A 89 8.04 20.20 -19.28
N GLY A 90 8.73 20.03 -20.41
CA GLY A 90 10.12 19.58 -20.41
C GLY A 90 10.25 18.18 -19.82
N ASN A 91 11.00 18.06 -18.72
CA ASN A 91 11.22 16.78 -18.01
C ASN A 91 10.34 16.61 -16.77
N VAL A 92 9.42 17.55 -16.48
CA VAL A 92 8.60 17.57 -15.27
C VAL A 92 7.12 17.46 -15.63
N PHE A 93 6.37 16.76 -14.79
CA PHE A 93 4.90 16.77 -14.89
C PHE A 93 4.32 17.88 -14.01
N VAL A 94 3.45 18.70 -14.62
CA VAL A 94 2.77 19.82 -13.96
C VAL A 94 1.27 19.53 -13.87
N GLU A 95 0.73 19.74 -12.70
CA GLU A 95 -0.71 19.63 -12.41
C GLU A 95 -1.48 20.69 -13.21
N THR A 96 -2.59 20.30 -13.82
CA THR A 96 -3.50 21.22 -14.50
C THR A 96 -4.78 21.43 -13.69
N ASN A 97 -5.54 22.48 -13.98
CA ASN A 97 -6.86 22.70 -13.35
C ASN A 97 -7.97 21.77 -13.89
N LYS A 98 -7.65 20.85 -14.82
CA LYS A 98 -8.62 19.94 -15.41
C LYS A 98 -8.66 18.63 -14.63
N ALA A 99 -9.84 18.22 -14.17
CA ALA A 99 -10.03 16.90 -13.55
C ALA A 99 -10.19 15.79 -14.59
N ASN A 100 -9.79 14.59 -14.25
CA ASN A 100 -10.19 13.39 -14.95
C ASN A 100 -11.64 13.03 -14.59
N THR A 101 -12.33 12.31 -15.46
CA THR A 101 -13.70 11.83 -15.23
C THR A 101 -13.74 10.52 -14.47
N GLU A 102 -12.65 9.78 -14.53
CA GLU A 102 -12.47 8.51 -13.84
C GLU A 102 -10.99 8.28 -13.53
N MET A 103 -10.71 7.55 -12.45
CA MET A 103 -9.35 7.23 -12.01
C MET A 103 -9.26 5.80 -11.49
N PRO A 104 -8.12 5.11 -11.71
CA PRO A 104 -7.82 3.85 -11.03
C PRO A 104 -7.76 4.07 -9.51
N PRO A 105 -8.37 3.20 -8.69
CA PRO A 105 -8.42 3.38 -7.24
C PRO A 105 -7.04 3.47 -6.60
N GLN A 106 -6.08 2.67 -7.03
CA GLN A 106 -4.74 2.62 -6.44
C GLN A 106 -4.00 3.96 -6.48
N ILE A 107 -4.24 4.80 -7.51
CA ILE A 107 -3.66 6.15 -7.60
C ILE A 107 -4.23 7.04 -6.49
N LEU A 108 -5.55 7.00 -6.30
CA LEU A 108 -6.22 7.79 -5.27
C LEU A 108 -5.85 7.31 -3.86
N PHE A 109 -5.61 6.01 -3.70
CA PHE A 109 -5.15 5.46 -2.42
C PHE A 109 -3.79 5.99 -2.01
N ILE A 110 -2.86 6.20 -2.93
CA ILE A 110 -1.55 6.79 -2.62
C ILE A 110 -1.75 8.15 -1.92
N GLU A 111 -2.56 9.03 -2.51
CA GLU A 111 -2.81 10.35 -1.94
C GLU A 111 -3.59 10.27 -0.62
N ARG A 112 -4.66 9.46 -0.55
CA ARG A 112 -5.43 9.27 0.67
C ARG A 112 -4.59 8.72 1.83
N CYS A 113 -3.73 7.77 1.58
CA CYS A 113 -2.84 7.23 2.59
C CYS A 113 -1.88 8.30 3.11
N LEU A 114 -1.31 9.12 2.23
CA LEU A 114 -0.46 10.24 2.62
C LEU A 114 -1.23 11.32 3.40
N GLU A 115 -2.49 11.59 3.06
CA GLU A 115 -3.32 12.53 3.82
C GLU A 115 -3.62 12.06 5.26
N LEU A 116 -3.76 10.75 5.46
CA LEU A 116 -4.02 10.17 6.78
C LEU A 116 -2.78 10.18 7.69
N LEU A 117 -1.57 10.08 7.12
CA LEU A 117 -0.32 10.06 7.87
C LEU A 117 0.05 11.43 8.45
N THR A 118 0.66 11.42 9.64
CA THR A 118 1.41 12.55 10.18
C THR A 118 2.68 12.83 9.36
N ASP A 119 3.27 14.00 9.51
CA ASP A 119 4.59 14.27 8.93
C ASP A 119 5.65 13.38 9.60
N GLY A 120 6.47 12.70 8.80
CA GLY A 120 7.37 11.66 9.26
C GLY A 120 6.71 10.31 9.51
N GLY A 121 5.40 10.21 9.34
CA GLY A 121 4.67 8.93 9.37
C GLY A 121 5.06 8.04 8.21
N ARG A 122 4.98 6.73 8.41
CA ARG A 122 5.44 5.69 7.48
C ARG A 122 4.29 5.02 6.76
N MET A 123 4.46 4.82 5.47
CA MET A 123 3.52 4.09 4.63
C MET A 123 4.18 2.88 3.98
N GLY A 124 3.48 1.73 4.00
CA GLY A 124 3.71 0.62 3.09
C GLY A 124 2.50 0.48 2.17
N ILE A 125 2.72 0.54 0.87
CA ILE A 125 1.64 0.41 -0.12
C ILE A 125 2.05 -0.52 -1.26
N ILE A 126 1.14 -1.41 -1.63
CA ILE A 126 1.33 -2.30 -2.78
C ILE A 126 0.67 -1.66 -4.00
N ILE A 127 1.42 -1.53 -5.09
CA ILE A 127 0.93 -1.03 -6.37
C ILE A 127 1.39 -1.90 -7.53
N PRO A 128 0.65 -1.95 -8.65
CA PRO A 128 1.10 -2.64 -9.85
C PRO A 128 2.43 -2.08 -10.39
N GLU A 129 3.34 -2.95 -10.78
CA GLU A 129 4.64 -2.62 -11.38
C GLU A 129 4.51 -1.68 -12.59
N THR A 130 3.40 -1.76 -13.32
CA THR A 130 3.15 -0.95 -14.52
C THR A 130 3.28 0.57 -14.30
N TYR A 131 3.12 1.05 -13.05
CA TYR A 131 3.33 2.48 -12.73
C TYR A 131 4.78 2.92 -12.84
N PHE A 132 5.73 2.01 -12.72
CA PHE A 132 7.17 2.30 -12.87
C PHE A 132 7.61 2.40 -14.33
N HIS A 133 6.89 1.72 -15.23
CA HIS A 133 7.27 1.60 -16.63
C HIS A 133 6.40 2.44 -17.59
N ALA A 134 5.22 2.88 -17.16
CA ALA A 134 4.31 3.62 -18.01
C ALA A 134 4.65 5.12 -18.02
N PRO A 135 5.13 5.69 -19.16
CA PRO A 135 5.50 7.10 -19.21
C PRO A 135 4.36 8.05 -18.82
N ARG A 136 3.10 7.63 -19.05
CA ARG A 136 1.92 8.41 -18.68
C ARG A 136 1.62 8.39 -17.17
N ALA A 137 2.21 7.47 -16.42
CA ALA A 137 2.04 7.34 -14.97
C ALA A 137 3.22 7.94 -14.18
N GLN A 138 4.24 8.48 -14.85
CA GLN A 138 5.42 9.05 -14.20
C GLN A 138 5.05 10.11 -13.15
N TYR A 139 4.00 10.90 -13.37
CA TYR A 139 3.54 11.90 -12.40
C TYR A 139 3.16 11.30 -11.04
N VAL A 140 2.74 10.03 -11.00
CA VAL A 140 2.43 9.32 -9.74
C VAL A 140 3.72 9.04 -8.98
N MET A 141 4.76 8.60 -9.71
CA MET A 141 6.09 8.38 -9.13
C MET A 141 6.71 9.70 -8.67
N ASP A 142 6.60 10.76 -9.49
CA ASP A 142 7.07 12.11 -9.14
C ASP A 142 6.34 12.66 -7.89
N PHE A 143 5.07 12.31 -7.72
CA PHE A 143 4.29 12.68 -6.54
C PHE A 143 4.82 11.97 -5.28
N MET A 144 5.07 10.67 -5.36
CA MET A 144 5.63 9.90 -4.22
C MET A 144 7.08 10.29 -3.92
N ALA A 145 7.88 10.63 -4.93
CA ALA A 145 9.27 11.04 -4.77
C ALA A 145 9.46 12.39 -4.04
N LYS A 146 8.38 13.11 -3.76
CA LYS A 146 8.40 14.28 -2.85
C LYS A 146 8.57 13.88 -1.38
N HIS A 147 8.48 12.60 -1.08
CA HIS A 147 8.62 12.01 0.24
C HIS A 147 9.87 11.12 0.27
N ASN A 148 10.30 10.69 1.46
CA ASN A 148 11.45 9.79 1.59
C ASN A 148 11.04 8.35 1.26
N ILE A 149 11.27 7.89 0.04
CA ILE A 149 11.14 6.48 -0.32
C ILE A 149 12.41 5.77 0.20
N PHE A 150 12.24 4.87 1.15
CA PHE A 150 13.39 4.19 1.77
C PHE A 150 13.51 2.71 1.39
N CYS A 151 12.44 2.09 0.89
CA CYS A 151 12.49 0.71 0.44
C CYS A 151 11.51 0.47 -0.72
N LEU A 152 11.96 -0.30 -1.70
CA LEU A 152 11.16 -0.88 -2.78
C LEU A 152 11.34 -2.39 -2.71
N LEU A 153 10.24 -3.12 -2.58
CA LEU A 153 10.23 -4.58 -2.56
C LEU A 153 9.48 -5.09 -3.79
N ASP A 154 10.22 -5.70 -4.69
CA ASP A 154 9.65 -6.40 -5.84
C ASP A 154 9.03 -7.72 -5.37
N LEU A 155 7.72 -7.86 -5.56
CA LEU A 155 6.96 -9.02 -5.11
C LEU A 155 6.95 -10.11 -6.19
N PRO A 156 6.95 -11.41 -5.85
CA PRO A 156 6.85 -12.49 -6.80
C PRO A 156 5.60 -12.40 -7.68
N HIS A 157 5.70 -12.94 -8.89
CA HIS A 157 4.59 -12.93 -9.84
C HIS A 157 3.35 -13.68 -9.31
N ASN A 158 3.56 -14.61 -8.39
CA ASN A 158 2.50 -15.43 -7.80
C ASN A 158 1.80 -14.78 -6.59
N THR A 159 2.28 -13.63 -6.10
CA THR A 159 1.80 -13.00 -4.85
C THR A 159 0.27 -12.94 -4.72
N PHE A 160 -0.44 -12.66 -5.81
CA PHE A 160 -1.90 -12.54 -5.82
C PHE A 160 -2.62 -13.66 -6.57
N ARG A 161 -1.89 -14.71 -6.96
CA ARG A 161 -2.49 -15.90 -7.57
C ARG A 161 -3.29 -16.71 -6.55
N PRO A 162 -4.33 -17.43 -6.97
CA PRO A 162 -4.87 -17.53 -8.32
C PRO A 162 -5.80 -16.36 -8.72
N HIS A 163 -6.12 -15.43 -7.81
CA HIS A 163 -7.16 -14.42 -7.99
C HIS A 163 -6.75 -13.28 -8.93
N ASN A 164 -5.47 -12.95 -8.99
CA ASN A 164 -4.97 -11.85 -9.80
C ASN A 164 -3.56 -12.17 -10.35
N ASN A 165 -3.29 -11.70 -11.58
CA ASN A 165 -2.02 -11.89 -12.30
C ASN A 165 -1.13 -10.65 -12.25
N ALA A 166 -1.51 -9.61 -11.49
CA ALA A 166 -0.74 -8.38 -11.48
C ALA A 166 0.60 -8.60 -10.76
N LYS A 167 1.69 -8.32 -11.46
CA LYS A 167 3.00 -8.13 -10.85
C LYS A 167 2.97 -6.82 -10.08
N CYS A 168 3.37 -6.84 -8.82
CA CYS A 168 3.27 -5.71 -7.91
C CYS A 168 4.60 -5.42 -7.24
N ILE A 169 4.72 -4.18 -6.75
CA ILE A 169 5.84 -3.70 -5.95
C ILE A 169 5.25 -3.13 -4.65
N ALA A 170 5.85 -3.46 -3.52
CA ALA A 170 5.57 -2.78 -2.27
C ALA A 170 6.54 -1.60 -2.11
N ILE A 171 5.98 -0.42 -1.88
CA ILE A 171 6.71 0.83 -1.67
C ILE A 171 6.62 1.23 -0.21
N PHE A 172 7.77 1.49 0.41
CA PHE A 172 7.84 1.99 1.76
C PHE A 172 8.43 3.40 1.77
N LEU A 173 7.69 4.35 2.35
CA LEU A 173 8.10 5.74 2.40
C LEU A 173 7.76 6.40 3.73
N GLU A 174 8.42 7.54 4.00
CA GLU A 174 8.13 8.47 5.10
C GLU A 174 7.61 9.80 4.55
N LYS A 175 6.46 10.22 5.05
CA LYS A 175 5.79 11.45 4.59
C LYS A 175 6.61 12.69 4.96
N ASN A 176 6.76 13.61 4.00
CA ASN A 176 7.37 14.94 4.17
C ASN A 176 8.78 14.88 4.82
N ARG A 177 9.56 13.85 4.48
CA ARG A 177 10.98 13.76 4.82
C ARG A 177 11.80 13.91 3.55
N PRO A 178 13.00 14.52 3.64
CA PRO A 178 13.92 14.59 2.51
C PRO A 178 14.29 13.18 2.03
N GLN A 179 14.43 13.02 0.73
CA GLN A 179 14.87 11.75 0.15
C GLN A 179 16.29 11.41 0.67
N GLN A 180 16.46 10.23 1.22
CA GLN A 180 17.75 9.71 1.64
C GLN A 180 18.64 9.36 0.43
N LYS A 181 19.96 9.27 0.64
CA LYS A 181 20.93 8.98 -0.43
C LYS A 181 20.78 7.59 -1.03
N HIS A 182 20.35 6.63 -0.23
CA HIS A 182 20.26 5.22 -0.60
C HIS A 182 18.84 4.72 -0.42
N ILE A 183 18.35 3.96 -1.39
CA ILE A 183 17.06 3.26 -1.32
C ILE A 183 17.39 1.78 -1.29
N LEU A 184 16.79 1.05 -0.35
CA LEU A 184 16.85 -0.40 -0.35
C LEU A 184 15.98 -0.93 -1.48
N MET A 185 16.53 -1.78 -2.32
CA MET A 185 15.80 -2.51 -3.34
C MET A 185 15.93 -4.00 -3.06
N CYS A 186 14.82 -4.61 -2.66
CA CYS A 186 14.74 -6.04 -2.39
C CYS A 186 13.92 -6.72 -3.48
N VAL A 187 14.27 -7.97 -3.77
CA VAL A 187 13.47 -8.86 -4.63
C VAL A 187 13.09 -10.06 -3.79
N ALA A 188 11.79 -10.30 -3.63
CA ALA A 188 11.29 -11.55 -3.10
C ALA A 188 11.00 -12.50 -4.26
N GLU A 189 11.47 -13.73 -4.16
CA GLU A 189 11.28 -14.76 -5.18
C GLU A 189 10.17 -15.74 -4.80
N GLU A 190 10.03 -16.00 -3.49
CA GLU A 190 9.14 -17.02 -2.94
C GLU A 190 8.08 -16.41 -2.01
N MET A 191 6.84 -16.88 -2.15
CA MET A 191 5.68 -16.41 -1.39
C MET A 191 4.97 -17.49 -0.57
N GLY A 192 5.56 -18.68 -0.49
CA GLY A 192 4.96 -19.79 0.25
C GLY A 192 3.82 -20.51 -0.48
N HIS A 193 3.52 -20.14 -1.75
CA HIS A 193 2.50 -20.81 -2.54
C HIS A 193 2.80 -20.75 -4.06
N ASP A 194 2.24 -21.69 -4.80
CA ASP A 194 2.33 -21.76 -6.24
C ASP A 194 1.31 -20.84 -6.97
N HIS A 195 1.30 -20.90 -8.30
CA HIS A 195 0.38 -20.14 -9.14
C HIS A 195 -1.10 -20.54 -9.00
N GLN A 196 -1.39 -21.66 -8.36
CA GLN A 196 -2.75 -22.14 -8.06
C GLN A 196 -3.17 -21.78 -6.62
N GLY A 197 -2.28 -21.17 -5.82
CA GLY A 197 -2.51 -20.84 -4.43
C GLY A 197 -2.28 -22.01 -3.46
N LYS A 198 -1.65 -23.09 -3.93
CA LYS A 198 -1.30 -24.22 -3.08
C LYS A 198 -0.03 -23.92 -2.32
N GLU A 199 -0.03 -24.15 -1.01
CA GLU A 199 1.13 -23.95 -0.14
C GLU A 199 2.33 -24.78 -0.58
N ILE A 200 3.51 -24.15 -0.57
CA ILE A 200 4.81 -24.77 -0.81
C ILE A 200 5.61 -24.66 0.47
N PHE A 201 6.11 -25.80 0.94
CA PHE A 201 6.92 -25.90 2.16
C PHE A 201 8.39 -26.10 1.82
N ARG A 202 9.27 -25.61 2.68
CA ARG A 202 10.73 -25.87 2.58
C ARG A 202 10.99 -27.36 2.70
N TRP A 203 11.96 -27.83 1.91
CA TRP A 203 12.41 -29.21 1.93
C TRP A 203 13.60 -29.36 2.85
N ASP A 204 13.54 -30.34 3.75
CA ASP A 204 14.69 -30.73 4.57
C ASP A 204 15.44 -31.87 3.86
N PHE A 205 16.62 -31.57 3.36
CA PHE A 205 17.45 -32.51 2.62
C PHE A 205 18.07 -33.59 3.52
N ASP A 206 18.30 -33.30 4.79
CA ASP A 206 18.90 -34.26 5.72
C ASP A 206 17.91 -35.37 6.08
N SER A 207 16.66 -35.01 6.36
CA SER A 207 15.60 -35.98 6.64
C SER A 207 14.86 -36.48 5.40
N ASN A 208 15.15 -35.89 4.23
CA ASN A 208 14.50 -36.13 2.94
C ASN A 208 12.96 -36.03 3.02
N LYS A 209 12.47 -34.96 3.69
CA LYS A 209 11.03 -34.72 3.90
C LYS A 209 10.69 -33.24 3.73
N SER A 210 9.42 -32.97 3.38
CA SER A 210 8.87 -31.63 3.48
C SER A 210 8.77 -31.22 4.94
N THR A 211 9.12 -29.98 5.24
CA THR A 211 8.93 -29.35 6.55
C THR A 211 7.52 -28.80 6.68
N ASN A 212 7.19 -28.21 7.84
CA ASN A 212 5.97 -27.43 8.05
C ASN A 212 6.22 -25.92 7.91
N VAL A 213 7.40 -25.51 7.42
CA VAL A 213 7.78 -24.11 7.23
C VAL A 213 7.50 -23.72 5.79
N LEU A 214 6.70 -22.69 5.58
CA LEU A 214 6.42 -22.17 4.23
C LEU A 214 7.71 -21.73 3.56
N TRP A 215 7.79 -21.96 2.26
CA TRP A 215 8.90 -21.49 1.46
C TRP A 215 8.62 -20.05 0.99
N ASP A 216 8.90 -19.10 1.85
CA ASP A 216 8.78 -17.67 1.58
C ASP A 216 10.04 -16.91 2.00
N ASP A 217 10.13 -15.66 1.54
CA ASP A 217 11.27 -14.77 1.75
C ASP A 217 11.00 -13.70 2.83
N ILE A 218 9.94 -13.82 3.63
CA ILE A 218 9.53 -12.79 4.61
C ILE A 218 10.66 -12.51 5.60
N GLU A 219 11.27 -13.54 6.18
CA GLU A 219 12.36 -13.38 7.15
C GLU A 219 13.58 -12.74 6.51
N THR A 220 13.98 -13.19 5.30
CA THR A 220 15.14 -12.65 4.55
C THR A 220 14.96 -11.17 4.27
N VAL A 221 13.80 -10.77 3.75
CA VAL A 221 13.48 -9.36 3.46
C VAL A 221 13.47 -8.51 4.73
N ASN A 222 12.91 -9.03 5.84
CA ASN A 222 12.90 -8.32 7.12
C ASN A 222 14.31 -8.09 7.67
N ASP A 223 15.19 -9.07 7.52
CA ASP A 223 16.58 -8.97 7.95
C ASP A 223 17.36 -7.95 7.11
N GLU A 224 17.18 -7.93 5.79
CA GLU A 224 17.78 -6.94 4.90
C GLU A 224 17.35 -5.51 5.24
N ILE A 225 16.04 -5.29 5.49
CA ILE A 225 15.52 -3.99 5.93
C ILE A 225 16.14 -3.59 7.28
N SER A 226 16.29 -4.52 8.19
CA SER A 226 16.84 -4.29 9.52
C SER A 226 18.33 -3.94 9.45
N GLN A 227 19.10 -4.60 8.59
CA GLN A 227 20.53 -4.31 8.35
C GLN A 227 20.71 -2.93 7.71
N LEU A 228 19.86 -2.55 6.76
CA LEU A 228 19.92 -1.21 6.15
C LEU A 228 19.72 -0.11 7.20
N LYS A 229 18.72 -0.27 8.09
CA LYS A 229 18.49 0.71 9.17
C LYS A 229 19.73 0.91 10.05
N ARG A 230 20.46 -0.16 10.37
CA ARG A 230 21.70 -0.07 11.15
C ARG A 230 22.79 0.69 10.38
N LYS A 231 23.00 0.34 9.11
CA LYS A 231 24.00 1.03 8.26
C LYS A 231 23.72 2.52 8.07
N ILE A 232 22.45 2.92 7.94
CA ILE A 232 22.06 4.34 7.81
C ILE A 232 22.25 5.07 9.14
N ALA A 233 22.05 4.43 10.29
CA ALA A 233 22.24 5.04 11.60
C ALA A 233 23.74 5.23 11.96
N GLU A 234 24.64 4.51 11.31
CA GLU A 234 26.10 4.58 11.50
C GLU A 234 26.80 5.61 10.57
N CYS A 235 26.07 6.16 9.58
CA CYS A 235 26.52 7.19 8.64
C CYS A 235 26.01 8.59 9.03
#